data_f38098923180a9cae8b4f87be8949622
#
_entry.id   f38098923180a9cae8b4f87be8949622
#
_cell.length_a   1.000
_cell.length_b   1.000
_cell.length_c   1.000
_cell.angle_alpha   90.00
_cell.angle_beta   90.00
_cell.angle_gamma   90.00
#
_symmetry.space_group_name_H-M   'P 1'
#
loop_
_entity.id
_entity.type
_entity.pdbx_description
1 polymer ?
#
loop_
_entity_poly.entity_id
_entity_poly.type
_entity_poly.pdbx_seq_one_letter_code
_entity_poly.pdbx_strand_id
1 'polypeptide(L)'
;VDELIDVRDESGGRTGEVVWKSEAHRRGLWHRCFHCWIFGLDAGTGEPYLLVQRRAATKDTWPGYLDVTAAGHLAAGEESLDGLREVEEELGLRVDPGRLVPLGTRRVEQRIPGGLDREFHDVFLLSDSTDPADLRLQREEVESVLGIGLDDAEALGNTGTASVREYRGGKVSETLVRPPDFVPNTDDYLRRVAVAARAALDGGRAEKIF
;
A
#
# COMPACT_ATOMS: atom_id res chain seq x y z
N VAL A 1 -10.73 13.14 -4.29
CA VAL A 1 -11.81 13.83 -3.54
C VAL A 1 -11.27 14.19 -2.18
N ASP A 2 -11.54 15.42 -1.67
CA ASP A 2 -11.17 15.80 -0.31
C ASP A 2 -12.14 15.14 0.69
N GLU A 3 -11.66 14.73 1.85
CA GLU A 3 -12.42 13.98 2.84
C GLU A 3 -12.13 14.48 4.27
N LEU A 4 -13.08 14.31 5.19
CA LEU A 4 -12.90 14.63 6.59
C LEU A 4 -12.17 13.49 7.30
N ILE A 5 -11.12 13.83 8.03
CA ILE A 5 -10.28 12.88 8.76
C ILE A 5 -10.10 13.29 10.22
N ASP A 6 -9.90 12.31 11.10
CA ASP A 6 -9.56 12.55 12.51
C ASP A 6 -8.11 12.98 12.66
N VAL A 7 -7.87 14.10 13.35
CA VAL A 7 -6.52 14.51 13.75
C VAL A 7 -6.03 13.64 14.91
N ARG A 8 -4.79 13.20 14.81
CA ARG A 8 -4.11 12.42 15.84
C ARG A 8 -3.04 13.26 16.53
N ASP A 9 -2.75 12.92 17.79
CA ASP A 9 -1.56 13.42 18.48
C ASP A 9 -0.31 12.62 18.06
N GLU A 10 0.84 13.01 18.56
CA GLU A 10 2.12 12.36 18.20
C GLU A 10 2.24 10.89 18.66
N SER A 11 1.38 10.45 19.57
CA SER A 11 1.26 9.07 20.02
C SER A 11 0.25 8.24 19.23
N GLY A 12 -0.49 8.86 18.29
CA GLY A 12 -1.55 8.24 17.49
C GLY A 12 -2.93 8.29 18.14
N GLY A 13 -3.09 8.94 19.32
CA GLY A 13 -4.36 9.14 19.98
C GLY A 13 -5.24 10.14 19.24
N ARG A 14 -6.59 9.97 19.30
CA ARG A 14 -7.52 10.96 18.75
C ARG A 14 -7.50 12.25 19.58
N THR A 15 -7.36 13.39 18.89
CA THR A 15 -7.41 14.72 19.53
C THR A 15 -8.85 15.22 19.71
N GLY A 16 -9.80 14.66 18.98
CA GLY A 16 -11.18 15.15 18.86
C GLY A 16 -11.35 16.23 17.78
N GLU A 17 -10.28 16.69 17.16
CA GLU A 17 -10.34 17.59 16.00
C GLU A 17 -10.58 16.79 14.72
N VAL A 18 -11.48 17.27 13.86
CA VAL A 18 -11.77 16.73 12.52
C VAL A 18 -11.52 17.84 11.50
N VAL A 19 -10.75 17.55 10.48
CA VAL A 19 -10.40 18.52 9.43
C VAL A 19 -10.48 17.87 8.03
N TRP A 20 -10.49 18.68 6.98
CA TRP A 20 -10.30 18.19 5.63
C TRP A 20 -8.86 17.65 5.46
N LYS A 21 -8.70 16.58 4.73
CA LYS A 21 -7.39 15.98 4.41
C LYS A 21 -6.40 17.01 3.86
N SER A 22 -6.86 17.85 2.92
CA SER A 22 -6.05 18.93 2.35
C SER A 22 -5.57 19.93 3.41
N GLU A 23 -6.38 20.19 4.44
CA GLU A 23 -6.00 21.04 5.57
C GLU A 23 -4.99 20.33 6.48
N ALA A 24 -5.19 19.03 6.76
CA ALA A 24 -4.24 18.24 7.54
C ALA A 24 -2.84 18.26 6.91
N HIS A 25 -2.74 18.04 5.61
CA HIS A 25 -1.48 18.12 4.87
C HIS A 25 -0.85 19.51 4.91
N ARG A 26 -1.66 20.57 4.68
CA ARG A 26 -1.16 21.94 4.73
C ARG A 26 -0.63 22.36 6.10
N ARG A 27 -1.28 21.87 7.18
CA ARG A 27 -0.89 22.13 8.58
C ARG A 27 0.14 21.16 9.14
N GLY A 28 0.38 20.04 8.44
CA GLY A 28 1.24 18.96 8.91
C GLY A 28 0.66 18.26 10.15
N LEU A 29 -0.65 17.95 10.13
CA LEU A 29 -1.32 17.28 11.22
C LEU A 29 -1.21 15.75 11.07
N TRP A 30 -0.98 15.07 12.18
CA TRP A 30 -0.99 13.61 12.19
C TRP A 30 -2.39 13.05 11.93
N HIS A 31 -2.46 12.04 11.07
CA HIS A 31 -3.71 11.32 10.75
C HIS A 31 -3.41 9.86 10.44
N ARG A 32 -4.45 9.05 10.21
CA ARG A 32 -4.28 7.61 9.96
C ARG A 32 -4.62 7.23 8.54
N CYS A 33 -3.85 6.25 8.03
CA CYS A 33 -4.07 5.60 6.75
C CYS A 33 -4.10 4.09 6.92
N PHE A 34 -4.92 3.44 6.12
CA PHE A 34 -4.93 1.99 5.96
C PHE A 34 -3.98 1.61 4.82
N HIS A 35 -3.12 0.62 5.04
CA HIS A 35 -2.23 0.03 4.04
C HIS A 35 -2.44 -1.47 3.98
N CYS A 36 -2.81 -2.01 2.83
CA CYS A 36 -2.94 -3.44 2.59
C CYS A 36 -1.96 -3.89 1.51
N TRP A 37 -1.03 -4.76 1.90
CA TRP A 37 -0.14 -5.46 0.98
C TRP A 37 -0.74 -6.81 0.63
N ILE A 38 -0.85 -7.10 -0.67
CA ILE A 38 -1.39 -8.37 -1.17
C ILE A 38 -0.24 -9.17 -1.77
N PHE A 39 -0.14 -10.44 -1.41
CA PHE A 39 0.78 -11.38 -2.02
C PHE A 39 0.05 -12.64 -2.47
N GLY A 40 0.61 -13.31 -3.47
CA GLY A 40 0.06 -14.53 -4.03
C GLY A 40 1.12 -15.42 -4.64
N LEU A 41 0.66 -16.50 -5.26
CA LEU A 41 1.49 -17.39 -6.08
C LEU A 41 1.09 -17.23 -7.55
N ASP A 42 2.08 -17.10 -8.42
CA ASP A 42 1.83 -17.09 -9.85
C ASP A 42 1.24 -18.44 -10.30
N ALA A 43 0.09 -18.40 -10.96
CA ALA A 43 -0.65 -19.59 -11.34
C ALA A 43 0.10 -20.50 -12.33
N GLY A 44 1.02 -19.95 -13.11
CA GLY A 44 1.79 -20.71 -14.11
C GLY A 44 3.09 -21.28 -13.58
N THR A 45 3.79 -20.51 -12.72
CA THR A 45 5.12 -20.90 -12.22
C THR A 45 5.12 -21.37 -10.76
N GLY A 46 4.10 -21.01 -9.99
CA GLY A 46 4.05 -21.23 -8.54
C GLY A 46 4.95 -20.27 -7.75
N GLU A 47 5.63 -19.33 -8.41
CA GLU A 47 6.53 -18.40 -7.75
C GLU A 47 5.76 -17.35 -6.94
N PRO A 48 6.21 -17.03 -5.72
CA PRO A 48 5.56 -16.04 -4.90
C PRO A 48 5.87 -14.62 -5.36
N TYR A 49 4.84 -13.78 -5.35
CA TYR A 49 4.96 -12.36 -5.67
C TYR A 49 4.23 -11.48 -4.67
N LEU A 50 4.66 -10.23 -4.59
CA LEU A 50 3.98 -9.14 -3.91
C LEU A 50 3.35 -8.22 -4.97
N LEU A 51 2.09 -7.82 -4.77
CA LEU A 51 1.46 -6.82 -5.62
C LEU A 51 1.81 -5.41 -5.15
N VAL A 52 2.18 -4.57 -6.09
CA VAL A 52 2.31 -3.11 -5.91
C VAL A 52 1.36 -2.42 -6.88
N GLN A 53 0.81 -1.27 -6.52
CA GLN A 53 0.03 -0.46 -7.45
C GLN A 53 0.90 0.60 -8.11
N ARG A 54 0.57 0.97 -9.35
CA ARG A 54 1.00 2.23 -9.94
C ARG A 54 -0.10 3.25 -9.72
N ARG A 55 0.22 4.31 -8.99
CA ARG A 55 -0.70 5.41 -8.71
C ARG A 55 -1.14 6.09 -10.00
N ALA A 56 -2.42 6.43 -10.10
CA ALA A 56 -2.92 7.16 -11.26
C ALA A 56 -2.21 8.51 -11.44
N ALA A 57 -2.09 8.96 -12.68
CA ALA A 57 -1.50 10.25 -13.02
C ALA A 57 -2.29 11.46 -12.47
N THR A 58 -3.53 11.23 -12.04
CA THR A 58 -4.45 12.21 -11.46
C THR A 58 -4.29 12.41 -9.95
N LYS A 59 -3.45 11.60 -9.28
CA LYS A 59 -3.24 11.70 -7.83
C LYS A 59 -2.51 12.99 -7.47
N ASP A 60 -2.94 13.63 -6.38
CA ASP A 60 -2.35 14.88 -5.87
C ASP A 60 -0.92 14.69 -5.36
N THR A 61 -0.63 13.51 -4.80
CA THR A 61 0.69 13.14 -4.30
C THR A 61 1.22 11.92 -5.05
N TRP A 62 2.49 11.98 -5.45
CA TRP A 62 3.23 10.87 -6.08
C TRP A 62 2.53 10.26 -7.30
N PRO A 63 2.03 11.06 -8.29
CA PRO A 63 1.40 10.53 -9.49
C PRO A 63 2.35 9.64 -10.30
N GLY A 64 1.89 8.45 -10.70
CA GLY A 64 2.66 7.49 -11.49
C GLY A 64 3.72 6.68 -10.72
N TYR A 65 3.94 6.97 -9.45
CA TYR A 65 4.84 6.18 -8.61
C TYR A 65 4.23 4.83 -8.24
N LEU A 66 5.10 3.88 -7.89
CA LEU A 66 4.72 2.59 -7.32
C LEU A 66 4.51 2.72 -5.82
N ASP A 67 3.48 2.05 -5.31
CA ASP A 67 3.08 2.15 -3.91
C ASP A 67 2.56 0.79 -3.40
N VAL A 68 2.18 0.73 -2.13
CA VAL A 68 1.46 -0.40 -1.53
C VAL A 68 0.30 -0.86 -2.40
N THR A 69 -0.12 -2.12 -2.27
CA THR A 69 -1.15 -2.70 -3.15
C THR A 69 -2.48 -1.94 -3.11
N ALA A 70 -2.96 -1.58 -1.92
CA ALA A 70 -4.13 -0.70 -1.73
C ALA A 70 -3.93 0.16 -0.48
N ALA A 71 -4.29 1.44 -0.56
CA ALA A 71 -4.14 2.38 0.55
C ALA A 71 -5.10 3.56 0.48
N GLY A 72 -5.60 3.96 1.65
CA GLY A 72 -6.41 5.16 1.77
C GLY A 72 -6.42 5.73 3.18
N HIS A 73 -6.87 6.97 3.26
CA HIS A 73 -7.06 7.64 4.55
C HIS A 73 -8.25 7.05 5.29
N LEU A 74 -8.17 7.01 6.61
CA LEU A 74 -9.34 6.70 7.42
C LEU A 74 -10.18 7.96 7.58
N ALA A 75 -11.44 7.90 7.14
CA ALA A 75 -12.38 8.98 7.32
C ALA A 75 -12.67 9.23 8.82
N ALA A 76 -13.17 10.41 9.14
CA ALA A 76 -13.50 10.76 10.51
C ALA A 76 -14.47 9.75 11.13
N GLY A 77 -14.09 9.19 12.27
CA GLY A 77 -14.83 8.15 12.97
C GLY A 77 -14.49 6.71 12.59
N GLU A 78 -13.80 6.49 11.48
CA GLU A 78 -13.35 5.14 11.06
C GLU A 78 -12.27 4.57 12.00
N GLU A 79 -12.28 3.24 12.12
CA GLU A 79 -11.22 2.45 12.73
C GLU A 79 -10.38 1.75 11.64
N SER A 80 -9.24 1.20 12.03
CA SER A 80 -8.26 0.63 11.07
C SER A 80 -8.84 -0.36 10.06
N LEU A 81 -9.76 -1.25 10.51
CA LEU A 81 -10.36 -2.25 9.63
C LEU A 81 -11.43 -1.70 8.67
N ASP A 82 -12.00 -0.51 8.97
CA ASP A 82 -12.94 0.14 8.05
C ASP A 82 -12.23 0.54 6.74
N GLY A 83 -10.91 0.79 6.80
CA GLY A 83 -10.07 1.04 5.62
C GLY A 83 -9.99 -0.13 4.63
N LEU A 84 -10.49 -1.33 5.00
CA LEU A 84 -10.57 -2.46 4.06
C LEU A 84 -11.44 -2.15 2.83
N ARG A 85 -12.34 -1.16 2.92
CA ARG A 85 -13.10 -0.65 1.78
C ARG A 85 -12.22 -0.22 0.61
N GLU A 86 -11.01 0.29 0.89
CA GLU A 86 -10.05 0.70 -0.16
C GLU A 86 -9.65 -0.47 -1.06
N VAL A 87 -9.54 -1.69 -0.52
CA VAL A 87 -9.23 -2.88 -1.31
C VAL A 87 -10.37 -3.20 -2.28
N GLU A 88 -11.64 -3.04 -1.86
CA GLU A 88 -12.79 -3.21 -2.74
C GLU A 88 -12.90 -2.06 -3.76
N GLU A 89 -12.72 -0.82 -3.33
CA GLU A 89 -12.83 0.38 -4.16
C GLU A 89 -11.72 0.44 -5.22
N GLU A 90 -10.46 0.29 -4.82
CA GLU A 90 -9.30 0.42 -5.71
C GLU A 90 -9.10 -0.80 -6.63
N LEU A 91 -9.38 -2.02 -6.12
CA LEU A 91 -9.04 -3.28 -6.81
C LEU A 91 -10.24 -4.16 -7.16
N GLY A 92 -11.43 -3.84 -6.66
CA GLY A 92 -12.63 -4.66 -6.84
C GLY A 92 -12.63 -5.97 -6.06
N LEU A 93 -11.76 -6.11 -5.07
CA LEU A 93 -11.60 -7.30 -4.23
C LEU A 93 -12.41 -7.19 -2.94
N ARG A 94 -13.37 -8.12 -2.74
CA ARG A 94 -14.07 -8.26 -1.46
C ARG A 94 -13.34 -9.23 -0.56
N VAL A 95 -12.93 -8.74 0.59
CA VAL A 95 -12.09 -9.49 1.54
C VAL A 95 -12.78 -9.58 2.90
N ASP A 96 -12.76 -10.77 3.51
CA ASP A 96 -13.15 -10.94 4.90
C ASP A 96 -12.06 -10.31 5.79
N PRO A 97 -12.41 -9.39 6.71
CA PRO A 97 -11.45 -8.77 7.63
C PRO A 97 -10.62 -9.79 8.42
N GLY A 98 -11.17 -10.97 8.71
CA GLY A 98 -10.46 -12.05 9.42
C GLY A 98 -9.28 -12.65 8.64
N ARG A 99 -9.13 -12.35 7.34
CA ARG A 99 -7.98 -12.77 6.53
C ARG A 99 -6.79 -11.82 6.62
N LEU A 100 -7.00 -10.60 7.14
CA LEU A 100 -5.93 -9.62 7.28
C LEU A 100 -4.98 -9.99 8.42
N VAL A 101 -3.70 -9.99 8.12
CA VAL A 101 -2.63 -10.19 9.10
C VAL A 101 -2.03 -8.82 9.45
N PRO A 102 -2.18 -8.32 10.68
CA PRO A 102 -1.65 -7.03 11.06
C PRO A 102 -0.13 -7.09 11.19
N LEU A 103 0.57 -6.19 10.48
CA LEU A 103 2.02 -6.03 10.55
C LEU A 103 2.48 -4.92 11.50
N GLY A 104 1.55 -4.13 12.03
CA GLY A 104 1.81 -3.04 12.96
C GLY A 104 1.41 -1.67 12.43
N THR A 105 1.86 -0.62 13.11
CA THR A 105 1.59 0.77 12.74
C THR A 105 2.93 1.48 12.43
N ARG A 106 3.08 1.87 11.17
CA ARG A 106 4.26 2.58 10.65
C ARG A 106 4.02 4.09 10.77
N ARG A 107 4.94 4.82 11.39
CA ARG A 107 4.89 6.29 11.50
C ARG A 107 5.72 6.93 10.40
N VAL A 108 5.13 7.82 9.63
CA VAL A 108 5.77 8.49 8.47
C VAL A 108 5.60 9.99 8.56
N GLU A 109 6.66 10.71 8.22
CA GLU A 109 6.64 12.14 7.99
C GLU A 109 7.31 12.42 6.65
N GLN A 110 6.61 13.09 5.74
CA GLN A 110 7.10 13.33 4.39
C GLN A 110 6.73 14.73 3.89
N ARG A 111 7.69 15.44 3.31
CA ARG A 111 7.40 16.70 2.63
C ARG A 111 6.70 16.42 1.31
N ILE A 112 5.57 17.09 1.11
CA ILE A 112 4.78 17.04 -0.12
C ILE A 112 4.61 18.46 -0.68
N PRO A 113 4.22 18.62 -1.95
CA PRO A 113 3.89 19.93 -2.49
C PRO A 113 2.82 20.63 -1.65
N GLY A 114 3.14 21.81 -1.13
CA GLY A 114 2.20 22.62 -0.35
C GLY A 114 2.03 22.24 1.12
N GLY A 115 2.79 21.25 1.65
CA GLY A 115 2.60 20.84 3.03
C GLY A 115 3.59 19.80 3.57
N LEU A 116 3.15 19.18 4.63
CA LEU A 116 3.85 18.11 5.33
C LEU A 116 2.83 17.01 5.60
N ASP A 117 3.10 15.84 5.06
CA ASP A 117 2.31 14.66 5.28
C ASP A 117 2.82 13.90 6.50
N ARG A 118 1.94 13.70 7.49
CA ARG A 118 2.24 13.02 8.75
C ARG A 118 1.21 11.92 9.00
N GLU A 119 1.63 10.70 8.79
CA GLU A 119 0.73 9.57 8.77
C GLU A 119 1.14 8.46 9.74
N PHE A 120 0.13 7.84 10.34
CA PHE A 120 0.22 6.52 10.94
C PHE A 120 -0.40 5.52 9.97
N HIS A 121 0.40 4.72 9.32
CA HIS A 121 -0.07 3.64 8.46
C HIS A 121 -0.38 2.40 9.28
N ASP A 122 -1.64 2.00 9.34
CA ASP A 122 -2.01 0.69 9.86
C ASP A 122 -1.78 -0.33 8.76
N VAL A 123 -0.73 -1.13 8.91
CA VAL A 123 -0.23 -2.01 7.85
C VAL A 123 -0.75 -3.42 8.03
N PHE A 124 -1.34 -3.95 6.96
CA PHE A 124 -1.86 -5.30 6.88
C PHE A 124 -1.26 -6.07 5.71
N LEU A 125 -1.18 -7.39 5.88
CA LEU A 125 -0.80 -8.34 4.85
C LEU A 125 -1.99 -9.24 4.54
N LEU A 126 -2.22 -9.50 3.26
CA LEU A 126 -3.29 -10.35 2.75
C LEU A 126 -2.71 -11.37 1.76
N SER A 127 -2.98 -12.65 1.99
CA SER A 127 -2.76 -13.68 0.97
C SER A 127 -4.01 -13.77 0.09
N ASP A 128 -3.85 -13.60 -1.22
CA ASP A 128 -4.95 -13.72 -2.17
C ASP A 128 -4.50 -14.42 -3.45
N SER A 129 -5.38 -15.26 -4.01
CA SER A 129 -5.12 -16.07 -5.20
C SER A 129 -5.80 -15.54 -6.47
N THR A 130 -6.44 -14.36 -6.40
CA THR A 130 -7.03 -13.73 -7.57
C THR A 130 -5.93 -13.38 -8.57
N ASP A 131 -6.11 -13.75 -9.83
CA ASP A 131 -5.18 -13.34 -10.89
C ASP A 131 -5.19 -11.82 -10.98
N PRO A 132 -4.02 -11.15 -10.93
CA PRO A 132 -3.94 -9.70 -11.08
C PRO A 132 -4.60 -9.17 -12.36
N ALA A 133 -4.72 -9.99 -13.41
CA ALA A 133 -5.42 -9.64 -14.64
C ALA A 133 -6.94 -9.50 -14.47
N ASP A 134 -7.51 -10.14 -13.45
CA ASP A 134 -8.96 -10.14 -13.16
C ASP A 134 -9.37 -9.00 -12.22
N LEU A 135 -8.43 -8.25 -11.66
CA LEU A 135 -8.71 -7.13 -10.78
C LEU A 135 -9.45 -6.00 -11.52
N ARG A 136 -10.39 -5.38 -10.82
CA ARG A 136 -11.18 -4.25 -11.34
C ARG A 136 -10.66 -2.94 -10.77
N LEU A 137 -9.63 -2.40 -11.41
CA LEU A 137 -8.96 -1.19 -10.94
C LEU A 137 -9.83 0.05 -11.09
N GLN A 138 -9.94 0.82 -10.02
CA GLN A 138 -10.50 2.18 -10.04
C GLN A 138 -9.47 3.11 -10.69
N ARG A 139 -9.66 3.41 -11.97
CA ARG A 139 -8.64 4.06 -12.81
C ARG A 139 -8.27 5.48 -12.40
N GLU A 140 -9.13 6.13 -11.65
CA GLU A 140 -8.88 7.44 -11.06
C GLU A 140 -7.83 7.39 -9.94
N GLU A 141 -7.68 6.21 -9.30
CA GLU A 141 -6.78 5.97 -8.18
C GLU A 141 -5.58 5.09 -8.57
N VAL A 142 -5.84 4.00 -9.32
CA VAL A 142 -4.86 2.97 -9.68
C VAL A 142 -4.77 2.82 -11.20
N GLU A 143 -3.61 3.13 -11.77
CA GLU A 143 -3.37 3.01 -13.22
C GLU A 143 -3.14 1.55 -13.64
N SER A 144 -2.37 0.82 -12.85
CA SER A 144 -2.01 -0.59 -13.06
C SER A 144 -1.59 -1.24 -11.76
N VAL A 145 -1.52 -2.58 -11.75
CA VAL A 145 -0.85 -3.34 -10.67
C VAL A 145 0.33 -4.10 -11.25
N LEU A 146 1.35 -4.31 -10.42
CA LEU A 146 2.58 -4.99 -10.82
C LEU A 146 2.88 -6.11 -9.82
N GLY A 147 3.21 -7.29 -10.34
CA GLY A 147 3.71 -8.42 -9.54
C GLY A 147 5.23 -8.40 -9.48
N ILE A 148 5.79 -8.15 -8.31
CA ILE A 148 7.23 -8.24 -8.04
C ILE A 148 7.51 -9.53 -7.27
N GLY A 149 8.43 -10.39 -7.78
CA GLY A 149 8.86 -11.59 -7.07
C GLY A 149 9.38 -11.25 -5.66
N LEU A 150 9.12 -12.14 -4.67
CA LEU A 150 9.55 -11.84 -3.29
C LEU A 150 11.07 -11.70 -3.19
N ASP A 151 11.84 -12.51 -3.91
CA ASP A 151 13.30 -12.40 -3.93
C ASP A 151 13.76 -11.04 -4.49
N ASP A 152 13.11 -10.59 -5.57
CA ASP A 152 13.40 -9.30 -6.18
C ASP A 152 13.00 -8.13 -5.26
N ALA A 153 11.85 -8.22 -4.59
CA ALA A 153 11.41 -7.22 -3.64
C ALA A 153 12.36 -7.09 -2.43
N GLU A 154 12.89 -8.23 -1.95
CA GLU A 154 13.89 -8.25 -0.87
C GLU A 154 15.25 -7.68 -1.31
N ALA A 155 15.65 -7.93 -2.57
CA ALA A 155 16.94 -7.56 -3.10
C ALA A 155 16.99 -6.19 -3.79
N LEU A 156 15.86 -5.58 -4.12
CA LEU A 156 15.75 -4.40 -4.99
C LEU A 156 16.66 -3.25 -4.56
N GLY A 157 16.77 -2.98 -3.26
CA GLY A 157 17.66 -1.95 -2.72
C GLY A 157 19.16 -2.21 -3.00
N ASN A 158 19.55 -3.48 -3.18
CA ASN A 158 20.93 -3.90 -3.44
C ASN A 158 21.21 -4.07 -4.94
N THR A 159 20.24 -4.67 -5.69
CA THR A 159 20.37 -4.95 -7.12
C THR A 159 20.13 -3.71 -7.99
N GLY A 160 19.36 -2.75 -7.46
CA GLY A 160 18.99 -1.52 -8.14
C GLY A 160 17.91 -1.67 -9.20
N THR A 161 17.56 -2.90 -9.62
CA THR A 161 16.51 -3.17 -10.63
C THR A 161 15.85 -4.52 -10.37
N ALA A 162 14.55 -4.61 -10.72
CA ALA A 162 13.80 -5.86 -10.77
C ALA A 162 12.93 -5.91 -12.03
N SER A 163 12.80 -7.10 -12.65
CA SER A 163 11.84 -7.33 -13.73
C SER A 163 10.51 -7.72 -13.12
N VAL A 164 9.43 -7.05 -13.54
CA VAL A 164 8.09 -7.25 -12.98
C VAL A 164 7.06 -7.38 -14.08
N ARG A 165 5.96 -8.11 -13.81
CA ARG A 165 4.79 -8.12 -14.69
C ARG A 165 3.85 -7.00 -14.33
N GLU A 166 3.54 -6.15 -15.29
CA GLU A 166 2.56 -5.07 -15.15
C GLU A 166 1.24 -5.46 -15.83
N TYR A 167 0.15 -5.34 -15.07
CA TYR A 167 -1.21 -5.63 -15.50
C TYR A 167 -1.98 -4.32 -15.65
N ARG A 168 -2.25 -3.94 -16.89
CA ARG A 168 -2.89 -2.66 -17.24
C ARG A 168 -3.97 -2.87 -18.29
N GLY A 169 -5.24 -2.63 -17.93
CA GLY A 169 -6.35 -2.63 -18.89
C GLY A 169 -6.49 -3.93 -19.68
N GLY A 170 -6.34 -5.08 -19.01
CA GLY A 170 -6.42 -6.41 -19.63
C GLY A 170 -5.18 -6.81 -20.43
N LYS A 171 -4.11 -6.02 -20.40
CA LYS A 171 -2.82 -6.35 -21.02
C LYS A 171 -1.81 -6.68 -19.93
N VAL A 172 -0.94 -7.64 -20.23
CA VAL A 172 0.20 -8.00 -19.39
C VAL A 172 1.48 -7.67 -20.14
N SER A 173 2.43 -7.02 -19.48
CA SER A 173 3.74 -6.70 -20.05
C SER A 173 4.82 -6.84 -18.99
N GLU A 174 6.05 -7.13 -19.42
CA GLU A 174 7.21 -7.07 -18.53
C GLU A 174 7.81 -5.65 -18.55
N THR A 175 8.20 -5.17 -17.38
CA THR A 175 8.87 -3.88 -17.23
C THR A 175 9.95 -3.97 -16.15
N LEU A 176 10.91 -3.04 -16.20
CA LEU A 176 11.91 -2.90 -15.14
C LEU A 176 11.48 -1.82 -14.15
N VAL A 177 11.63 -2.12 -12.88
CA VAL A 177 11.41 -1.16 -11.80
C VAL A 177 12.69 -0.96 -11.00
N ARG A 178 12.83 0.22 -10.41
CA ARG A 178 13.99 0.64 -9.60
C ARG A 178 13.51 1.30 -8.31
N PRO A 179 14.33 1.37 -7.27
CA PRO A 179 13.95 2.03 -6.02
C PRO A 179 13.37 3.45 -6.19
N PRO A 180 13.88 4.33 -7.08
CA PRO A 180 13.31 5.65 -7.30
C PRO A 180 11.91 5.65 -7.96
N ASP A 181 11.45 4.53 -8.49
CA ASP A 181 10.12 4.44 -9.09
C ASP A 181 9.01 4.26 -8.03
N PHE A 182 9.40 3.99 -6.77
CA PHE A 182 8.50 3.85 -5.63
C PHE A 182 8.33 5.16 -4.86
N VAL A 183 7.17 5.33 -4.22
CA VAL A 183 6.97 6.40 -3.24
C VAL A 183 8.12 6.36 -2.23
N PRO A 184 8.83 7.48 -2.03
CA PRO A 184 10.04 7.48 -1.21
C PRO A 184 9.75 7.01 0.23
N ASN A 185 10.61 6.12 0.71
CA ASN A 185 10.61 5.67 2.10
C ASN A 185 12.05 5.52 2.60
N THR A 186 12.24 5.56 3.90
CA THR A 186 13.57 5.51 4.55
C THR A 186 13.75 4.28 5.43
N ASP A 187 12.77 3.39 5.46
CA ASP A 187 12.68 2.28 6.41
C ASP A 187 12.61 0.90 5.75
N ASP A 188 13.08 0.78 4.50
CA ASP A 188 13.08 -0.47 3.72
C ASP A 188 11.68 -1.13 3.63
N TYR A 189 10.64 -0.32 3.50
CA TYR A 189 9.24 -0.75 3.61
C TYR A 189 8.93 -1.97 2.75
N LEU A 190 9.21 -1.90 1.44
CA LEU A 190 8.98 -3.01 0.51
C LEU A 190 9.69 -4.30 0.95
N ARG A 191 10.98 -4.22 1.31
CA ARG A 191 11.76 -5.37 1.74
C ARG A 191 11.20 -6.00 3.02
N ARG A 192 10.85 -5.19 4.01
CA ARG A 192 10.28 -5.68 5.29
C ARG A 192 8.98 -6.43 5.08
N VAL A 193 8.12 -5.92 4.19
CA VAL A 193 6.85 -6.57 3.84
C VAL A 193 7.10 -7.86 3.05
N ALA A 194 8.03 -7.88 2.10
CA ALA A 194 8.36 -9.09 1.35
C ALA A 194 8.86 -10.22 2.27
N VAL A 195 9.70 -9.90 3.26
CA VAL A 195 10.15 -10.86 4.29
C VAL A 195 8.96 -11.39 5.12
N ALA A 196 8.01 -10.52 5.49
CA ALA A 196 6.81 -10.93 6.21
C ALA A 196 5.90 -11.84 5.37
N ALA A 197 5.75 -11.54 4.07
CA ALA A 197 4.99 -12.36 3.14
C ALA A 197 5.61 -13.75 2.97
N ARG A 198 6.94 -13.84 2.87
CA ARG A 198 7.66 -15.12 2.83
C ARG A 198 7.44 -15.94 4.10
N ALA A 199 7.58 -15.31 5.27
CA ALA A 199 7.32 -15.98 6.54
C ALA A 199 5.88 -16.54 6.62
N ALA A 200 4.89 -15.81 6.10
CA ALA A 200 3.51 -16.26 6.05
C ALA A 200 3.31 -17.45 5.09
N LEU A 201 4.01 -17.48 3.94
CA LEU A 201 3.99 -18.61 3.00
C LEU A 201 4.59 -19.88 3.61
N ASP A 202 5.64 -19.77 4.41
CA ASP A 202 6.30 -20.88 5.08
C ASP A 202 5.51 -21.43 6.29
N GLY A 203 4.26 -20.94 6.49
CA GLY A 203 3.41 -21.33 7.61
C GLY A 203 3.82 -20.70 8.95
N GLY A 204 4.75 -19.77 8.91
CA GLY A 204 5.14 -18.94 10.05
C GLY A 204 4.06 -17.91 10.39
N ARG A 205 4.11 -17.41 11.62
CA ARG A 205 3.31 -16.25 11.99
C ARG A 205 4.05 -15.00 11.48
N ALA A 206 3.43 -14.24 10.59
CA ALA A 206 3.98 -12.93 10.26
C ALA A 206 4.03 -12.11 11.56
N GLU A 207 5.23 -11.79 12.01
CA GLU A 207 5.44 -10.97 13.20
C GLU A 207 5.09 -9.52 12.88
N LYS A 208 4.73 -8.76 13.93
CA LYS A 208 4.64 -7.30 13.78
C LYS A 208 6.03 -6.77 13.42
N ILE A 209 6.11 -6.07 12.29
CA ILE A 209 7.35 -5.50 11.76
C ILE A 209 7.42 -3.97 11.91
N PHE A 210 6.31 -3.36 12.37
CA PHE A 210 6.19 -1.93 12.65
C PHE A 210 5.65 -1.68 14.05
#